data_f27daea75e7434531ffe66b62bced0ec
#
_entry.id   f27daea75e7434531ffe66b62bced0ec
#
_cell.length_a   1.000
_cell.length_b   1.000
_cell.length_c   1.000
_cell.angle_alpha   90.00
_cell.angle_beta   90.00
_cell.angle_gamma   90.00
#
_symmetry.space_group_name_H-M   'P 1'
#
loop_
_entity.id
_entity.type
_entity.pdbx_description
1 polymer ?
#
loop_
_entity_poly.entity_id
_entity_poly.type
_entity_poly.pdbx_seq_one_letter_code
_entity_poly.pdbx_strand_id
1 'polypeptide(L)'
;MLHPALLDRLCKTYDGRKILDDISVSLAPGSINALLGPNGAGKTTLIGCLLGLLVPDSGAVRVWGENADKLSPETRCRIGFVPQTMTGLTWFRVQELKDYLSAFRNQPDGAEDRRWADWAALDPKARISTLSGGERQRLAIVLALRFSPDLIILDEPVASLDPMARHDFIALLSQTVQRRETTALISSHIISDLERICDRFLVMKKGRLIGDLSAEVFAGEIRRLAIWPDTALGLEVLADLPDGSVWVRGWRPELEARNLPVLAGDMEAYFLALIR
;
A
#
# COMPACT_ATOMS: atom_id res chain seq x y z
N MET A 1 -5.93 -14.51 16.07
CA MET A 1 -4.60 -14.25 15.49
C MET A 1 -4.25 -12.78 15.73
N LEU A 2 -2.98 -12.45 15.99
CA LEU A 2 -2.55 -11.05 16.11
C LEU A 2 -2.50 -10.42 14.72
N HIS A 3 -3.06 -9.22 14.56
CA HIS A 3 -2.95 -8.45 13.33
C HIS A 3 -1.48 -8.08 13.07
N PRO A 4 -0.97 -8.22 11.84
CA PRO A 4 0.36 -7.73 11.47
C PRO A 4 0.55 -6.26 11.77
N ALA A 5 -0.50 -5.45 11.60
CA ALA A 5 -0.51 -4.04 11.97
C ALA A 5 -1.90 -3.63 12.46
N LEU A 6 -1.94 -2.80 13.51
CA LEU A 6 -3.15 -2.22 14.07
C LEU A 6 -2.88 -0.75 14.41
N LEU A 7 -3.68 0.14 13.86
CA LEU A 7 -3.73 1.55 14.18
C LEU A 7 -5.06 1.83 14.88
N ASP A 8 -5.03 2.52 16.02
CA ASP A 8 -6.21 2.83 16.81
C ASP A 8 -6.22 4.32 17.13
N ARG A 9 -7.17 5.05 16.54
CA ARG A 9 -7.41 6.49 16.69
C ARG A 9 -6.16 7.35 16.56
N LEU A 10 -5.36 7.02 15.54
CA LEU A 10 -4.07 7.64 15.30
C LEU A 10 -4.23 9.10 14.88
N CYS A 11 -3.58 10.01 15.62
CA CYS A 11 -3.50 11.42 15.28
C CYS A 11 -2.04 11.88 15.20
N LYS A 12 -1.74 12.76 14.23
CA LYS A 12 -0.44 13.40 14.09
C LYS A 12 -0.59 14.82 13.59
N THR A 13 0.15 15.74 14.21
CA THR A 13 0.13 17.17 13.89
C THR A 13 1.56 17.67 13.66
N TYR A 14 1.77 18.52 12.68
CA TYR A 14 2.99 19.29 12.48
C TYR A 14 2.64 20.76 12.39
N ASP A 15 3.33 21.61 13.17
CA ASP A 15 3.15 23.06 13.19
C ASP A 15 1.67 23.50 13.29
N GLY A 16 0.91 22.84 14.17
CA GLY A 16 -0.52 23.09 14.37
C GLY A 16 -1.46 22.54 13.29
N ARG A 17 -0.93 21.97 12.21
CA ARG A 17 -1.73 21.35 11.15
C ARG A 17 -1.87 19.85 11.39
N LYS A 18 -3.10 19.35 11.51
CA LYS A 18 -3.38 17.91 11.57
C LYS A 18 -3.02 17.27 10.24
N ILE A 19 -2.12 16.29 10.28
CA ILE A 19 -1.71 15.46 9.13
C ILE A 19 -2.38 14.10 9.18
N LEU A 20 -2.61 13.56 10.37
CA LEU A 20 -3.46 12.38 10.60
C LEU A 20 -4.52 12.76 11.64
N ASP A 21 -5.75 12.40 11.38
CA ASP A 21 -6.92 12.75 12.19
C ASP A 21 -7.82 11.54 12.37
N ASP A 22 -7.67 10.89 13.53
CA ASP A 22 -8.50 9.76 13.99
C ASP A 22 -8.48 8.55 13.03
N ILE A 23 -7.28 8.09 12.64
CA ILE A 23 -7.12 6.94 11.76
C ILE A 23 -7.18 5.64 12.58
N SER A 24 -8.15 4.78 12.25
CA SER A 24 -8.25 3.43 12.81
C SER A 24 -8.30 2.40 11.67
N VAL A 25 -7.34 1.48 11.66
CA VAL A 25 -7.26 0.42 10.64
C VAL A 25 -6.44 -0.77 11.17
N SER A 26 -6.84 -1.97 10.80
CA SER A 26 -6.06 -3.19 11.03
C SER A 26 -5.74 -3.86 9.70
N LEU A 27 -4.54 -4.43 9.55
CA LEU A 27 -4.19 -5.24 8.38
C LEU A 27 -4.45 -6.72 8.70
N ALA A 28 -5.10 -7.41 7.78
CA ALA A 28 -5.31 -8.85 7.91
C ALA A 28 -4.04 -9.62 7.50
N PRO A 29 -3.72 -10.76 8.15
CA PRO A 29 -2.62 -11.63 7.71
C PRO A 29 -2.82 -12.08 6.26
N GLY A 30 -1.72 -12.15 5.49
CA GLY A 30 -1.73 -12.65 4.12
C GLY A 30 -2.45 -11.78 3.09
N SER A 31 -2.78 -10.52 3.42
CA SER A 31 -3.49 -9.61 2.54
C SER A 31 -2.59 -8.56 1.90
N ILE A 32 -2.94 -8.13 0.69
CA ILE A 32 -2.36 -6.97 0.01
C ILE A 32 -3.33 -5.80 0.17
N ASN A 33 -2.88 -4.74 0.84
CA ASN A 33 -3.68 -3.57 1.12
C ASN A 33 -3.13 -2.37 0.35
N ALA A 34 -3.96 -1.70 -0.44
CA ALA A 34 -3.63 -0.44 -1.09
C ALA A 34 -3.95 0.73 -0.17
N LEU A 35 -3.00 1.63 0.06
CA LEU A 35 -3.20 2.90 0.76
C LEU A 35 -3.24 4.03 -0.28
N LEU A 36 -4.44 4.42 -0.66
CA LEU A 36 -4.72 5.35 -1.73
C LEU A 36 -4.96 6.77 -1.20
N GLY A 37 -4.60 7.76 -1.98
CA GLY A 37 -4.88 9.15 -1.65
C GLY A 37 -4.01 10.12 -2.43
N PRO A 38 -4.44 11.38 -2.60
CA PRO A 38 -3.65 12.39 -3.27
C PRO A 38 -2.36 12.71 -2.50
N ASN A 39 -1.46 13.43 -3.15
CA ASN A 39 -0.26 13.92 -2.47
C ASN A 39 -0.65 14.82 -1.29
N GLY A 40 0.02 14.64 -0.15
CA GLY A 40 -0.30 15.35 1.08
C GLY A 40 -1.52 14.80 1.85
N ALA A 41 -2.09 13.66 1.46
CA ALA A 41 -3.18 13.00 2.22
C ALA A 41 -2.75 12.44 3.58
N GLY A 42 -1.42 12.28 3.82
CA GLY A 42 -0.87 11.74 5.07
C GLY A 42 -0.32 10.32 4.96
N LYS A 43 -0.26 9.72 3.76
CA LYS A 43 0.17 8.33 3.54
C LYS A 43 1.55 8.03 4.12
N THR A 44 2.57 8.80 3.73
CA THR A 44 3.96 8.65 4.25
C THR A 44 4.05 8.87 5.76
N THR A 45 3.25 9.79 6.30
CA THR A 45 3.19 10.04 7.76
C THR A 45 2.59 8.83 8.48
N LEU A 46 1.51 8.24 7.96
CA LEU A 46 0.92 7.02 8.49
C LEU A 46 1.93 5.87 8.46
N ILE A 47 2.62 5.66 7.34
CA ILE A 47 3.68 4.67 7.19
C ILE A 47 4.81 4.93 8.20
N GLY A 48 5.23 6.18 8.37
CA GLY A 48 6.24 6.55 9.37
C GLY A 48 5.83 6.20 10.81
N CYS A 49 4.56 6.41 11.17
CA CYS A 49 4.04 5.97 12.47
C CYS A 49 3.99 4.44 12.58
N LEU A 50 3.61 3.74 11.51
CA LEU A 50 3.56 2.28 11.49
C LEU A 50 4.94 1.63 11.66
N LEU A 51 5.97 2.26 11.11
CA LEU A 51 7.37 1.81 11.24
C LEU A 51 8.04 2.25 12.56
N GLY A 52 7.35 3.04 13.40
CA GLY A 52 7.93 3.63 14.61
C GLY A 52 8.99 4.69 14.34
N LEU A 53 9.06 5.21 13.11
CA LEU A 53 9.93 6.32 12.73
C LEU A 53 9.36 7.66 13.17
N LEU A 54 8.06 7.74 13.35
CA LEU A 54 7.31 8.89 13.84
C LEU A 54 6.46 8.48 15.04
N VAL A 55 6.54 9.26 16.11
CA VAL A 55 5.69 9.05 17.28
C VAL A 55 4.36 9.80 17.07
N PRO A 56 3.20 9.14 17.18
CA PRO A 56 1.91 9.80 17.11
C PRO A 56 1.69 10.77 18.29
N ASP A 57 0.84 11.78 18.11
CA ASP A 57 0.47 12.71 19.19
C ASP A 57 -0.61 12.10 20.09
N SER A 58 -1.47 11.23 19.52
CA SER A 58 -2.43 10.42 20.25
C SER A 58 -2.82 9.17 19.47
N GLY A 59 -3.49 8.24 20.15
CA GLY A 59 -3.80 6.93 19.60
C GLY A 59 -2.67 5.93 19.82
N ALA A 60 -2.78 4.76 19.19
CA ALA A 60 -1.79 3.70 19.32
C ALA A 60 -1.51 3.03 17.97
N VAL A 61 -0.26 2.63 17.76
CA VAL A 61 0.14 1.80 16.61
C VAL A 61 0.85 0.56 17.13
N ARG A 62 0.39 -0.59 16.70
CA ARG A 62 0.96 -1.88 17.09
C ARG A 62 1.28 -2.74 15.88
N VAL A 63 2.42 -3.43 15.95
CA VAL A 63 2.86 -4.40 14.96
C VAL A 63 3.02 -5.74 15.69
N TRP A 64 2.22 -6.75 15.32
CA TRP A 64 2.08 -8.02 16.04
C TRP A 64 1.93 -7.86 17.56
N GLY A 65 1.21 -6.81 18.00
CA GLY A 65 0.95 -6.50 19.41
C GLY A 65 2.02 -5.65 20.10
N GLU A 66 3.21 -5.49 19.55
CA GLU A 66 4.24 -4.57 20.05
C GLU A 66 3.91 -3.12 19.64
N ASN A 67 4.20 -2.16 20.53
CA ASN A 67 4.07 -0.75 20.17
C ASN A 67 5.11 -0.39 19.10
N ALA A 68 4.67 0.31 18.03
CA ALA A 68 5.53 0.61 16.89
C ALA A 68 6.78 1.44 17.25
N ASP A 69 6.70 2.32 18.24
CA ASP A 69 7.81 3.14 18.73
C ASP A 69 8.87 2.33 19.50
N LYS A 70 8.56 1.08 19.89
CA LYS A 70 9.40 0.21 20.74
C LYS A 70 9.49 -1.21 20.21
N LEU A 71 9.50 -1.37 18.87
CA LEU A 71 9.63 -2.69 18.26
C LEU A 71 10.94 -3.36 18.67
N SER A 72 10.86 -4.65 19.01
CA SER A 72 12.03 -5.49 19.25
C SER A 72 12.87 -5.64 17.97
N PRO A 73 14.17 -5.93 18.07
CA PRO A 73 15.02 -6.22 16.91
C PRO A 73 14.45 -7.37 16.05
N GLU A 74 13.89 -8.39 16.69
CA GLU A 74 13.27 -9.55 16.07
C GLU A 74 12.07 -9.12 15.20
N THR A 75 11.18 -8.30 15.75
CA THR A 75 10.02 -7.77 15.01
C THR A 75 10.44 -6.86 13.86
N ARG A 76 11.45 -6.00 14.07
CA ARG A 76 11.99 -5.16 12.97
C ARG A 76 12.58 -5.98 11.84
N CYS A 77 13.23 -7.10 12.13
CA CYS A 77 13.75 -8.00 11.09
C CYS A 77 12.67 -8.66 10.24
N ARG A 78 11.43 -8.72 10.70
CA ARG A 78 10.29 -9.26 9.98
C ARG A 78 9.60 -8.24 9.07
N ILE A 79 10.02 -6.96 9.12
CA ILE A 79 9.46 -5.88 8.31
C ILE A 79 10.39 -5.57 7.14
N GLY A 80 9.86 -5.55 5.92
CA GLY A 80 10.51 -5.02 4.73
C GLY A 80 9.91 -3.66 4.39
N PHE A 81 10.75 -2.62 4.31
CA PHE A 81 10.30 -1.27 3.98
C PHE A 81 11.00 -0.73 2.73
N VAL A 82 10.20 -0.25 1.78
CA VAL A 82 10.66 0.48 0.59
C VAL A 82 10.20 1.92 0.71
N PRO A 83 11.12 2.89 0.89
CA PRO A 83 10.78 4.31 0.92
C PRO A 83 10.44 4.82 -0.49
N GLN A 84 9.72 5.93 -0.56
CA GLN A 84 9.41 6.62 -1.82
C GLN A 84 10.68 6.96 -2.61
N THR A 85 11.77 7.31 -1.92
CA THR A 85 13.06 7.59 -2.52
C THR A 85 14.17 7.02 -1.64
N MET A 86 15.01 6.18 -2.24
CA MET A 86 16.22 5.70 -1.58
C MET A 86 17.27 6.82 -1.57
N THR A 87 17.62 7.30 -0.38
CA THR A 87 18.65 8.33 -0.16
C THR A 87 19.83 7.77 0.63
N GLY A 88 20.99 8.40 0.48
CA GLY A 88 22.22 7.98 1.18
C GLY A 88 22.89 6.73 0.58
N LEU A 89 23.89 6.19 1.31
CA LEU A 89 24.64 4.97 0.98
C LEU A 89 25.32 5.01 -0.41
N THR A 90 25.53 6.20 -0.96
CA THR A 90 26.00 6.43 -2.34
C THR A 90 27.43 5.98 -2.58
N TRP A 91 28.21 5.80 -1.52
CA TRP A 91 29.60 5.31 -1.57
C TRP A 91 29.72 3.80 -1.74
N PHE A 92 28.65 3.02 -1.45
CA PHE A 92 28.64 1.58 -1.65
C PHE A 92 28.49 1.21 -3.13
N ARG A 93 28.98 0.01 -3.48
CA ARG A 93 28.52 -0.72 -4.66
C ARG A 93 27.27 -1.54 -4.32
N VAL A 94 26.53 -1.92 -5.33
CA VAL A 94 25.29 -2.73 -5.16
C VAL A 94 25.57 -3.99 -4.33
N GLN A 95 26.61 -4.77 -4.70
CA GLN A 95 26.97 -6.00 -3.98
C GLN A 95 27.49 -5.72 -2.57
N GLU A 96 28.33 -4.71 -2.40
CA GLU A 96 28.87 -4.33 -1.08
C GLU A 96 27.75 -4.01 -0.07
N LEU A 97 26.70 -3.29 -0.52
CA LEU A 97 25.54 -3.00 0.34
C LEU A 97 24.73 -4.26 0.66
N LYS A 98 24.55 -5.15 -0.32
CA LYS A 98 23.90 -6.44 -0.10
C LYS A 98 24.65 -7.27 0.95
N ASP A 99 25.97 -7.39 0.81
CA ASP A 99 26.84 -8.15 1.74
C ASP A 99 26.82 -7.54 3.14
N TYR A 100 26.90 -6.21 3.23
CA TYR A 100 26.80 -5.48 4.49
C TYR A 100 25.49 -5.79 5.24
N LEU A 101 24.35 -5.76 4.54
CA LEU A 101 23.05 -6.07 5.15
C LEU A 101 22.90 -7.54 5.53
N SER A 102 23.47 -8.46 4.73
CA SER A 102 23.49 -9.90 5.08
C SER A 102 24.28 -10.17 6.34
N ALA A 103 25.46 -9.54 6.47
CA ALA A 103 26.29 -9.65 7.67
C ALA A 103 25.59 -9.06 8.89
N PHE A 104 24.91 -7.93 8.74
CA PHE A 104 24.16 -7.28 9.82
C PHE A 104 22.99 -8.13 10.34
N ARG A 105 22.29 -8.83 9.44
CA ARG A 105 21.17 -9.72 9.77
C ARG A 105 21.61 -11.14 10.13
N ASN A 106 22.88 -11.48 9.95
CA ASN A 106 23.40 -12.85 10.07
C ASN A 106 22.57 -13.86 9.25
N GLN A 107 22.14 -13.46 8.05
CA GLN A 107 21.35 -14.27 7.13
C GLN A 107 22.04 -14.32 5.76
N PRO A 108 22.33 -15.52 5.24
CA PRO A 108 22.87 -15.67 3.90
C PRO A 108 21.81 -15.36 2.83
N ASP A 109 22.27 -15.14 1.59
CA ASP A 109 21.42 -14.95 0.44
C ASP A 109 20.56 -16.20 0.18
N GLY A 110 19.25 -16.01 0.09
CA GLY A 110 18.29 -17.08 -0.13
C GLY A 110 17.72 -17.11 -1.54
N ALA A 111 16.72 -17.98 -1.75
CA ALA A 111 16.01 -18.07 -3.03
C ALA A 111 15.26 -16.79 -3.38
N GLU A 112 14.69 -16.11 -2.39
CA GLU A 112 14.02 -14.82 -2.60
C GLU A 112 15.02 -13.71 -2.95
N ASP A 113 16.21 -13.68 -2.34
CA ASP A 113 17.24 -12.72 -2.73
C ASP A 113 17.58 -12.84 -4.22
N ARG A 114 17.80 -14.08 -4.71
CA ARG A 114 18.10 -14.32 -6.13
C ARG A 114 16.95 -13.86 -7.02
N ARG A 115 15.71 -14.19 -6.66
CA ARG A 115 14.52 -13.86 -7.42
C ARG A 115 14.34 -12.35 -7.59
N TRP A 116 14.50 -11.59 -6.50
CA TRP A 116 14.42 -10.12 -6.52
C TRP A 116 15.64 -9.49 -7.23
N ALA A 117 16.83 -10.09 -7.09
CA ALA A 117 18.02 -9.63 -7.78
C ALA A 117 17.92 -9.84 -9.31
N ASP A 118 17.40 -10.98 -9.76
CA ASP A 118 17.16 -11.29 -11.17
C ASP A 118 16.15 -10.29 -11.78
N TRP A 119 15.05 -10.01 -11.09
CA TRP A 119 14.10 -8.99 -11.51
C TRP A 119 14.74 -7.60 -11.61
N ALA A 120 15.53 -7.21 -10.62
CA ALA A 120 16.15 -5.89 -10.60
C ALA A 120 17.20 -5.69 -11.69
N ALA A 121 17.85 -6.75 -12.13
CA ALA A 121 18.87 -6.77 -13.21
C ALA A 121 19.94 -5.68 -13.04
N LEU A 122 20.43 -5.47 -11.80
CA LEU A 122 21.45 -4.46 -11.49
C LEU A 122 22.85 -5.02 -11.61
N ASP A 123 23.79 -4.22 -12.13
CA ASP A 123 25.22 -4.58 -12.09
C ASP A 123 25.70 -4.59 -10.62
N PRO A 124 26.16 -5.76 -10.10
CA PRO A 124 26.64 -5.86 -8.72
C PRO A 124 27.83 -4.95 -8.41
N LYS A 125 28.61 -4.57 -9.45
CA LYS A 125 29.78 -3.72 -9.32
C LYS A 125 29.48 -2.22 -9.47
N ALA A 126 28.27 -1.87 -9.92
CA ALA A 126 27.87 -0.46 -10.06
C ALA A 126 27.88 0.26 -8.72
N ARG A 127 28.32 1.53 -8.70
CA ARG A 127 28.20 2.39 -7.52
C ARG A 127 26.77 2.91 -7.41
N ILE A 128 26.23 2.95 -6.19
CA ILE A 128 24.88 3.47 -5.95
C ILE A 128 24.74 4.93 -6.41
N SER A 129 25.83 5.72 -6.32
CA SER A 129 25.86 7.10 -6.82
C SER A 129 25.59 7.23 -8.33
N THR A 130 25.92 6.21 -9.11
CA THR A 130 25.78 6.23 -10.58
C THR A 130 24.46 5.63 -11.07
N LEU A 131 23.68 5.02 -10.19
CA LEU A 131 22.38 4.44 -10.55
C LEU A 131 21.37 5.55 -10.91
N SER A 132 20.56 5.29 -11.92
CA SER A 132 19.37 6.09 -12.24
C SER A 132 18.34 6.04 -11.10
N GLY A 133 17.31 6.89 -11.14
CA GLY A 133 16.22 6.86 -10.16
C GLY A 133 15.50 5.52 -10.12
N GLY A 134 15.17 4.95 -11.28
CA GLY A 134 14.54 3.64 -11.39
C GLY A 134 15.41 2.49 -10.88
N GLU A 135 16.72 2.51 -11.18
CA GLU A 135 17.67 1.52 -10.66
C GLU A 135 17.81 1.60 -9.13
N ARG A 136 17.86 2.82 -8.57
CA ARG A 136 17.87 2.99 -7.11
C ARG A 136 16.59 2.46 -6.47
N GLN A 137 15.43 2.68 -7.11
CA GLN A 137 14.16 2.14 -6.63
C GLN A 137 14.16 0.60 -6.68
N ARG A 138 14.64 0.00 -7.78
CA ARG A 138 14.78 -1.46 -7.87
C ARG A 138 15.73 -2.00 -6.80
N LEU A 139 16.84 -1.31 -6.53
CA LEU A 139 17.74 -1.68 -5.44
C LEU A 139 17.03 -1.62 -4.08
N ALA A 140 16.28 -0.55 -3.78
CA ALA A 140 15.53 -0.43 -2.53
C ALA A 140 14.54 -1.58 -2.33
N ILE A 141 13.84 -1.98 -3.40
CA ILE A 141 12.93 -3.12 -3.41
C ILE A 141 13.66 -4.43 -3.10
N VAL A 142 14.79 -4.70 -3.78
CA VAL A 142 15.62 -5.89 -3.50
C VAL A 142 16.04 -5.91 -2.04
N LEU A 143 16.59 -4.83 -1.52
CA LEU A 143 17.09 -4.76 -0.15
C LEU A 143 15.99 -4.99 0.90
N ALA A 144 14.77 -4.53 0.63
CA ALA A 144 13.64 -4.69 1.54
C ALA A 144 13.06 -6.12 1.53
N LEU A 145 13.03 -6.79 0.36
CA LEU A 145 12.29 -8.03 0.17
C LEU A 145 13.17 -9.30 0.19
N ARG A 146 14.48 -9.17 -0.01
CA ARG A 146 15.43 -10.29 -0.11
C ARG A 146 15.44 -11.25 1.09
N PHE A 147 15.12 -10.75 2.27
CA PHE A 147 15.11 -11.54 3.51
C PHE A 147 13.73 -12.12 3.86
N SER A 148 12.81 -12.10 2.90
CA SER A 148 11.49 -12.70 3.09
C SER A 148 10.71 -12.15 4.29
N PRO A 149 10.46 -10.83 4.35
CA PRO A 149 9.73 -10.23 5.47
C PRO A 149 8.29 -10.78 5.54
N ASP A 150 7.73 -10.78 6.76
CA ASP A 150 6.34 -11.16 7.01
C ASP A 150 5.37 -9.98 6.83
N LEU A 151 5.88 -8.74 6.98
CA LEU A 151 5.15 -7.50 6.68
C LEU A 151 5.97 -6.66 5.70
N ILE A 152 5.36 -6.34 4.56
CA ILE A 152 5.94 -5.53 3.50
C ILE A 152 5.24 -4.16 3.51
N ILE A 153 6.00 -3.07 3.63
CA ILE A 153 5.49 -1.70 3.58
C ILE A 153 6.19 -0.98 2.44
N LEU A 154 5.41 -0.51 1.47
CA LEU A 154 5.92 0.09 0.24
C LEU A 154 5.33 1.50 0.08
N ASP A 155 6.18 2.53 0.12
CA ASP A 155 5.74 3.91 -0.09
C ASP A 155 6.02 4.34 -1.53
N GLU A 156 4.96 4.43 -2.36
CA GLU A 156 5.00 4.79 -3.79
C GLU A 156 6.05 3.99 -4.60
N PRO A 157 6.12 2.64 -4.46
CA PRO A 157 7.26 1.84 -4.94
C PRO A 157 7.43 1.84 -6.46
N VAL A 158 6.35 2.12 -7.21
CA VAL A 158 6.34 2.02 -8.67
C VAL A 158 6.50 3.36 -9.38
N ALA A 159 6.52 4.49 -8.65
CA ALA A 159 6.52 5.83 -9.23
C ALA A 159 7.71 6.11 -10.17
N SER A 160 8.88 5.50 -9.90
CA SER A 160 10.11 5.69 -10.67
C SER A 160 10.45 4.52 -11.60
N LEU A 161 9.59 3.51 -11.69
CA LEU A 161 9.79 2.34 -12.54
C LEU A 161 9.23 2.58 -13.94
N ASP A 162 9.91 2.05 -14.95
CA ASP A 162 9.34 1.95 -16.29
C ASP A 162 8.16 0.98 -16.33
N PRO A 163 7.28 1.04 -17.36
CA PRO A 163 6.06 0.22 -17.40
C PRO A 163 6.30 -1.30 -17.32
N MET A 164 7.40 -1.81 -17.92
CA MET A 164 7.71 -3.23 -17.90
C MET A 164 8.17 -3.65 -16.50
N ALA A 165 9.15 -2.95 -15.93
CA ALA A 165 9.63 -3.21 -14.58
C ALA A 165 8.51 -3.12 -13.53
N ARG A 166 7.55 -2.18 -13.71
CA ARG A 166 6.36 -2.05 -12.88
C ARG A 166 5.46 -3.27 -12.96
N HIS A 167 5.12 -3.70 -14.18
CA HIS A 167 4.29 -4.88 -14.41
C HIS A 167 4.90 -6.14 -13.75
N ASP A 168 6.20 -6.37 -13.99
CA ASP A 168 6.91 -7.52 -13.46
C ASP A 168 7.03 -7.48 -11.93
N PHE A 169 7.26 -6.29 -11.35
CA PHE A 169 7.25 -6.07 -9.91
C PHE A 169 5.92 -6.46 -9.28
N ILE A 170 4.80 -5.98 -9.84
CA ILE A 170 3.45 -6.28 -9.35
C ILE A 170 3.16 -7.78 -9.38
N ALA A 171 3.51 -8.45 -10.49
CA ALA A 171 3.36 -9.91 -10.61
C ALA A 171 4.21 -10.67 -9.58
N LEU A 172 5.46 -10.24 -9.39
CA LEU A 172 6.39 -10.87 -8.46
C LEU A 172 5.95 -10.66 -6.99
N LEU A 173 5.47 -9.46 -6.65
CA LEU A 173 4.96 -9.14 -5.32
C LEU A 173 3.72 -9.99 -4.98
N SER A 174 2.75 -10.07 -5.89
CA SER A 174 1.56 -10.89 -5.71
C SER A 174 1.91 -12.35 -5.43
N GLN A 175 2.83 -12.92 -6.21
CA GLN A 175 3.30 -14.29 -5.98
C GLN A 175 4.04 -14.45 -4.65
N THR A 176 4.80 -13.45 -4.21
CA THR A 176 5.52 -13.49 -2.92
C THR A 176 4.55 -13.50 -1.75
N VAL A 177 3.52 -12.66 -1.80
CA VAL A 177 2.49 -12.58 -0.76
C VAL A 177 1.70 -13.90 -0.68
N GLN A 178 1.21 -14.41 -1.81
CA GLN A 178 0.41 -15.65 -1.85
C GLN A 178 1.17 -16.88 -1.33
N ARG A 179 2.46 -16.99 -1.64
CA ARG A 179 3.26 -18.18 -1.24
C ARG A 179 3.58 -18.24 0.25
N ARG A 180 3.61 -17.09 0.93
CA ARG A 180 4.17 -16.96 2.29
C ARG A 180 3.17 -16.45 3.32
N GLU A 181 1.94 -16.18 2.92
CA GLU A 181 0.96 -15.48 3.77
C GLU A 181 1.49 -14.14 4.30
N THR A 182 2.41 -13.52 3.54
CA THR A 182 2.98 -12.22 3.86
C THR A 182 1.91 -11.14 3.75
N THR A 183 1.90 -10.17 4.65
CA THR A 183 1.00 -9.02 4.55
C THR A 183 1.71 -7.86 3.88
N ALA A 184 1.05 -7.18 2.93
CA ALA A 184 1.59 -6.01 2.27
C ALA A 184 0.69 -4.77 2.45
N LEU A 185 1.33 -3.62 2.67
CA LEU A 185 0.72 -2.29 2.59
C LEU A 185 1.46 -1.49 1.52
N ILE A 186 0.75 -1.06 0.48
CA ILE A 186 1.31 -0.36 -0.67
C ILE A 186 0.65 1.01 -0.77
N SER A 187 1.40 2.08 -0.58
CA SER A 187 0.87 3.42 -0.90
C SER A 187 1.00 3.67 -2.41
N SER A 188 -0.04 4.25 -3.00
CA SER A 188 -0.01 4.68 -4.39
C SER A 188 -1.02 5.78 -4.66
N HIS A 189 -0.74 6.55 -5.70
CA HIS A 189 -1.72 7.43 -6.36
C HIS A 189 -2.16 6.86 -7.72
N ILE A 190 -1.57 5.74 -8.18
CA ILE A 190 -1.91 5.02 -9.42
C ILE A 190 -2.61 3.72 -9.02
N ILE A 191 -3.89 3.62 -9.31
CA ILE A 191 -4.74 2.53 -8.84
C ILE A 191 -4.73 1.36 -9.81
N SER A 192 -4.75 1.65 -11.11
CA SER A 192 -4.82 0.66 -12.18
C SER A 192 -3.81 -0.47 -12.08
N ASP A 193 -2.62 -0.18 -11.52
CA ASP A 193 -1.57 -1.18 -11.31
C ASP A 193 -1.88 -2.10 -10.12
N LEU A 194 -2.55 -1.57 -9.09
CA LEU A 194 -2.80 -2.27 -7.82
C LEU A 194 -4.16 -2.99 -7.78
N GLU A 195 -5.14 -2.54 -8.57
CA GLU A 195 -6.51 -3.07 -8.57
C GLU A 195 -6.55 -4.60 -8.74
N ARG A 196 -5.62 -5.14 -9.53
CA ARG A 196 -5.59 -6.58 -9.86
C ARG A 196 -5.00 -7.47 -8.75
N ILE A 197 -4.26 -6.90 -7.81
CA ILE A 197 -3.54 -7.68 -6.80
C ILE A 197 -3.97 -7.38 -5.37
N CYS A 198 -4.63 -6.23 -5.14
CA CYS A 198 -5.00 -5.81 -3.79
C CYS A 198 -6.33 -6.44 -3.36
N ASP A 199 -6.35 -6.94 -2.14
CA ASP A 199 -7.55 -7.48 -1.48
C ASP A 199 -8.39 -6.38 -0.84
N ARG A 200 -7.76 -5.22 -0.51
CA ARG A 200 -8.40 -4.14 0.23
C ARG A 200 -7.83 -2.78 -0.17
N PHE A 201 -8.69 -1.78 -0.20
CA PHE A 201 -8.39 -0.41 -0.57
C PHE A 201 -8.74 0.54 0.57
N LEU A 202 -7.72 1.20 1.11
CA LEU A 202 -7.80 2.19 2.16
C LEU A 202 -7.63 3.57 1.53
N VAL A 203 -8.67 4.40 1.54
CA VAL A 203 -8.67 5.71 0.85
C VAL A 203 -8.49 6.82 1.86
N MET A 204 -7.41 7.58 1.71
CA MET A 204 -7.09 8.73 2.56
C MET A 204 -7.33 10.06 1.86
N LYS A 205 -7.94 11.02 2.57
CA LYS A 205 -8.11 12.42 2.15
C LYS A 205 -7.95 13.34 3.35
N LYS A 206 -7.06 14.34 3.24
CA LYS A 206 -6.83 15.36 4.29
C LYS A 206 -6.62 14.76 5.69
N GLY A 207 -5.80 13.71 5.77
CA GLY A 207 -5.45 13.07 7.04
C GLY A 207 -6.48 12.11 7.62
N ARG A 208 -7.59 11.86 6.94
CA ARG A 208 -8.63 10.92 7.37
C ARG A 208 -8.76 9.74 6.43
N LEU A 209 -9.19 8.62 6.97
CA LEU A 209 -9.62 7.47 6.18
C LEU A 209 -11.08 7.72 5.77
N ILE A 210 -11.32 7.92 4.48
CA ILE A 210 -12.65 8.19 3.92
C ILE A 210 -13.26 6.98 3.20
N GLY A 211 -12.48 5.93 3.00
CA GLY A 211 -12.92 4.67 2.40
C GLY A 211 -12.08 3.51 2.91
N ASP A 212 -12.75 2.41 3.18
CA ASP A 212 -12.17 1.14 3.58
C ASP A 212 -13.01 0.03 2.95
N LEU A 213 -12.47 -0.59 1.90
CA LEU A 213 -13.24 -1.43 1.01
C LEU A 213 -12.44 -2.64 0.54
N SER A 214 -13.00 -3.84 0.64
CA SER A 214 -12.40 -5.01 0.00
C SER A 214 -12.69 -5.05 -1.51
N ALA A 215 -11.78 -5.67 -2.27
CA ALA A 215 -11.97 -5.89 -3.71
C ALA A 215 -13.26 -6.68 -4.00
N GLU A 216 -13.59 -7.64 -3.14
CA GLU A 216 -14.80 -8.45 -3.25
C GLU A 216 -16.08 -7.60 -3.10
N VAL A 217 -16.12 -6.73 -2.09
CA VAL A 217 -17.25 -5.80 -1.88
C VAL A 217 -17.36 -4.82 -3.05
N PHE A 218 -16.25 -4.29 -3.54
CA PHE A 218 -16.27 -3.44 -4.73
C PHE A 218 -16.89 -4.16 -5.94
N ALA A 219 -16.40 -5.34 -6.24
CA ALA A 219 -16.89 -6.14 -7.38
C ALA A 219 -18.35 -6.59 -7.23
N GLY A 220 -18.77 -6.92 -6.01
CA GLY A 220 -20.12 -7.45 -5.72
C GLY A 220 -21.17 -6.38 -5.48
N GLU A 221 -20.86 -5.37 -4.68
CA GLU A 221 -21.87 -4.48 -4.10
C GLU A 221 -21.86 -3.05 -4.64
N ILE A 222 -20.78 -2.62 -5.33
CA ILE A 222 -20.66 -1.23 -5.78
C ILE A 222 -20.93 -1.13 -7.28
N ARG A 223 -21.78 -0.15 -7.65
CA ARG A 223 -22.10 0.16 -9.04
C ARG A 223 -22.16 1.66 -9.25
N ARG A 224 -21.89 2.09 -10.49
CA ARG A 224 -22.14 3.45 -10.95
C ARG A 224 -23.46 3.49 -11.69
N LEU A 225 -24.37 4.35 -11.26
CA LEU A 225 -25.67 4.55 -11.90
C LEU A 225 -25.70 5.90 -12.65
N ALA A 226 -26.35 5.93 -13.81
CA ALA A 226 -26.51 7.16 -14.57
C ALA A 226 -27.48 8.15 -13.93
N ILE A 227 -28.32 7.69 -13.00
CA ILE A 227 -29.33 8.48 -12.31
C ILE A 227 -29.36 8.12 -10.83
N TRP A 228 -29.91 9.01 -10.00
CA TRP A 228 -30.15 8.74 -8.59
C TRP A 228 -31.12 7.57 -8.40
N PRO A 229 -30.78 6.61 -7.54
CA PRO A 229 -31.66 5.47 -7.27
C PRO A 229 -32.90 5.93 -6.49
N ASP A 230 -34.02 5.22 -6.68
CA ASP A 230 -35.16 5.30 -5.79
C ASP A 230 -34.76 4.83 -4.37
N THR A 231 -35.17 5.57 -3.35
CA THR A 231 -34.90 5.24 -1.94
C THR A 231 -35.46 3.87 -1.53
N ALA A 232 -36.54 3.42 -2.19
CA ALA A 232 -37.13 2.11 -1.98
C ALA A 232 -36.19 0.95 -2.37
N LEU A 233 -35.11 1.20 -3.12
CA LEU A 233 -34.12 0.19 -3.49
C LEU A 233 -33.14 -0.16 -2.36
N GLY A 234 -33.06 0.66 -1.31
CA GLY A 234 -32.15 0.45 -0.19
C GLY A 234 -30.66 0.52 -0.58
N LEU A 235 -30.34 1.31 -1.62
CA LEU A 235 -28.99 1.58 -2.05
C LEU A 235 -28.41 2.79 -1.29
N GLU A 236 -27.19 2.65 -0.78
CA GLU A 236 -26.43 3.75 -0.18
C GLU A 236 -25.70 4.53 -1.26
N VAL A 237 -25.89 5.84 -1.35
CA VAL A 237 -25.13 6.70 -2.25
C VAL A 237 -23.81 7.07 -1.60
N LEU A 238 -22.69 6.66 -2.23
CA LEU A 238 -21.33 6.87 -1.74
C LEU A 238 -20.70 8.15 -2.29
N ALA A 239 -20.99 8.48 -3.55
CA ALA A 239 -20.49 9.69 -4.20
C ALA A 239 -21.43 10.09 -5.34
N ASP A 240 -21.60 11.41 -5.52
CA ASP A 240 -22.27 12.02 -6.66
C ASP A 240 -21.26 12.67 -7.59
N LEU A 241 -21.54 12.66 -8.87
CA LEU A 241 -20.66 13.19 -9.90
C LEU A 241 -21.31 14.35 -10.65
N PRO A 242 -20.51 15.30 -11.21
CA PRO A 242 -21.03 16.46 -11.93
C PRO A 242 -21.88 16.13 -13.16
N ASP A 243 -21.72 14.94 -13.72
CA ASP A 243 -22.51 14.43 -14.86
C ASP A 243 -23.88 13.88 -14.43
N GLY A 244 -24.22 13.97 -13.14
CA GLY A 244 -25.46 13.47 -12.56
C GLY A 244 -25.44 11.97 -12.23
N SER A 245 -24.38 11.26 -12.55
CA SER A 245 -24.23 9.87 -12.17
C SER A 245 -23.80 9.74 -10.69
N VAL A 246 -24.06 8.59 -10.09
CA VAL A 246 -23.78 8.32 -8.67
C VAL A 246 -23.12 6.96 -8.49
N TRP A 247 -22.24 6.87 -7.52
CA TRP A 247 -21.74 5.59 -7.00
C TRP A 247 -22.60 5.13 -5.84
N VAL A 248 -23.05 3.87 -5.91
CA VAL A 248 -23.93 3.29 -4.89
C VAL A 248 -23.32 2.00 -4.34
N ARG A 249 -23.66 1.70 -3.10
CA ARG A 249 -23.40 0.45 -2.41
C ARG A 249 -24.69 -0.29 -2.07
N GLY A 250 -24.58 -1.62 -1.93
CA GLY A 250 -25.73 -2.49 -1.63
C GLY A 250 -26.35 -3.07 -2.89
N TRP A 251 -25.60 -3.08 -4.02
CA TRP A 251 -26.04 -3.78 -5.21
C TRP A 251 -26.25 -5.27 -4.93
N ARG A 252 -27.31 -5.83 -5.49
CA ARG A 252 -27.73 -7.22 -5.31
C ARG A 252 -28.19 -7.79 -6.65
N PRO A 253 -28.06 -9.10 -6.90
CA PRO A 253 -28.49 -9.73 -8.16
C PRO A 253 -29.93 -9.43 -8.54
N GLU A 254 -30.84 -9.27 -7.55
CA GLU A 254 -32.26 -8.97 -7.80
C GLU A 254 -32.46 -7.59 -8.46
N LEU A 255 -31.51 -6.67 -8.33
CA LEU A 255 -31.55 -5.35 -8.95
C LEU A 255 -31.21 -5.39 -10.44
N GLU A 256 -30.53 -6.43 -10.93
CA GLU A 256 -30.24 -6.61 -12.36
C GLU A 256 -31.54 -6.74 -13.18
N ALA A 257 -32.56 -7.38 -12.63
CA ALA A 257 -33.87 -7.54 -13.28
C ALA A 257 -34.65 -6.21 -13.39
N ARG A 258 -34.24 -5.14 -12.70
CA ARG A 258 -34.92 -3.84 -12.70
C ARG A 258 -34.47 -2.90 -13.82
N ASN A 259 -33.54 -3.33 -14.71
CA ASN A 259 -33.00 -2.53 -15.81
C ASN A 259 -32.51 -1.13 -15.40
N LEU A 260 -31.90 -1.01 -14.23
CA LEU A 260 -31.31 0.25 -13.78
C LEU A 260 -30.14 0.62 -14.73
N PRO A 261 -29.98 1.90 -15.05
CA PRO A 261 -28.95 2.35 -16.00
C PRO A 261 -27.55 2.31 -15.33
N VAL A 262 -26.96 1.12 -15.28
CA VAL A 262 -25.59 0.90 -14.76
C VAL A 262 -24.58 1.36 -15.78
N LEU A 263 -23.66 2.23 -15.36
CA LEU A 263 -22.54 2.69 -16.16
C LEU A 263 -21.29 1.85 -15.88
N ALA A 264 -20.41 1.77 -16.87
CA ALA A 264 -19.08 1.24 -16.65
C ALA A 264 -18.32 2.12 -15.64
N GLY A 265 -17.57 1.47 -14.75
CA GLY A 265 -16.70 2.15 -13.80
C GLY A 265 -15.76 1.14 -13.13
N ASP A 266 -14.51 1.53 -13.04
CA ASP A 266 -13.45 0.79 -12.37
C ASP A 266 -13.14 1.40 -11.00
N MET A 267 -12.23 0.79 -10.28
CA MET A 267 -11.79 1.25 -8.97
C MET A 267 -11.17 2.66 -9.04
N GLU A 268 -10.49 3.00 -10.14
CA GLU A 268 -9.89 4.32 -10.33
C GLU A 268 -10.95 5.40 -10.44
N ALA A 269 -12.00 5.18 -11.24
CA ALA A 269 -13.13 6.11 -11.37
C ALA A 269 -13.87 6.30 -10.04
N TYR A 270 -14.05 5.22 -9.27
CA TYR A 270 -14.65 5.27 -7.93
C TYR A 270 -13.79 6.08 -6.95
N PHE A 271 -12.48 5.79 -6.91
CA PHE A 271 -11.54 6.53 -6.07
C PHE A 271 -11.54 8.03 -6.40
N LEU A 272 -11.49 8.39 -7.70
CA LEU A 272 -11.53 9.79 -8.13
C LEU A 272 -12.84 10.49 -7.69
N ALA A 273 -13.94 9.75 -7.64
CA ALA A 273 -15.21 10.27 -7.12
C ALA A 273 -15.13 10.57 -5.60
N LEU A 274 -14.52 9.70 -4.82
CA LEU A 274 -14.36 9.88 -3.37
C LEU A 274 -13.44 11.05 -2.99
N ILE A 275 -12.39 11.29 -3.77
CA ILE A 275 -11.40 12.33 -3.44
C ILE A 275 -11.75 13.72 -3.98
N ARG A 276 -12.78 13.86 -4.82
CA ARG A 276 -13.31 15.16 -5.24
C ARG A 276 -14.02 15.86 -4.09
#